data_d9059c29e79d6d2fa0b7148071f92cf8
#
_entry.id   d9059c29e79d6d2fa0b7148071f92cf8
#
_cell.length_a   1.000
_cell.length_b   1.000
_cell.length_c   1.000
_cell.angle_alpha   90.00
_cell.angle_beta   90.00
_cell.angle_gamma   90.00
#
_symmetry.space_group_name_H-M   'P 1'
#
loop_
_entity.id
_entity.type
_entity.pdbx_description
1 polymer ?
#
loop_
_entity_poly.entity_id
_entity_poly.type
_entity_poly.pdbx_seq_one_letter_code
_entity_poly.pdbx_strand_id
1 'polypeptide(L)'
;MKKLAKRITGKEWGMILLTILFTCFSVYLELEVPTYISEITALIGTPGTELGELWSPAIKMMGLSLLAFLSSVIVGFFASRVAASYTTHLRSDIFNRVLDYSQTEIKRFSIPSLLTRTTNDITQIQMLFTMGLQVVTRGPIMAIWAIGKILGKSECWLWAVVVAVIVKYP
;
A
#
# COMPACT_ATOMS: atom_id res chain seq x y z
N MET A 1 4.24 7.70 19.30
CA MET A 1 3.24 7.55 18.24
C MET A 1 1.97 8.41 18.44
N LYS A 2 1.36 8.49 19.65
CA LYS A 2 0.16 9.35 19.88
C LYS A 2 0.35 10.86 19.60
N LYS A 3 1.55 11.42 19.81
CA LYS A 3 1.85 12.83 19.51
C LYS A 3 1.98 13.13 18.02
N LEU A 4 2.33 12.12 17.20
CA LEU A 4 2.46 12.24 15.75
C LEU A 4 1.08 12.25 15.06
N ALA A 5 0.16 11.41 15.54
CA ALA A 5 -1.21 11.36 15.02
C ALA A 5 -2.04 12.65 15.31
N LYS A 6 -1.69 13.39 16.36
CA LYS A 6 -2.40 14.61 16.76
C LYS A 6 -2.13 15.82 15.84
N ARG A 7 -1.13 15.72 14.95
CA ARG A 7 -0.73 16.77 14.01
C ARG A 7 -1.31 16.61 12.59
N ILE A 8 -2.02 15.53 12.37
CA ILE A 8 -2.66 15.24 11.07
C ILE A 8 -3.87 16.18 10.93
N THR A 9 -3.83 17.03 9.93
CA THR A 9 -4.92 17.98 9.61
C THR A 9 -6.14 17.21 9.10
N GLY A 10 -7.35 17.75 9.28
CA GLY A 10 -8.59 17.10 8.81
C GLY A 10 -8.59 16.74 7.31
N LYS A 11 -7.91 17.53 6.46
CA LYS A 11 -7.70 17.23 5.04
C LYS A 11 -6.83 16.00 4.81
N GLU A 12 -5.82 15.78 5.65
CA GLU A 12 -4.94 14.59 5.57
C GLU A 12 -5.68 13.32 5.99
N TRP A 13 -6.58 13.40 6.96
CA TRP A 13 -7.47 12.29 7.32
C TRP A 13 -8.36 11.88 6.15
N GLY A 14 -8.91 12.85 5.40
CA GLY A 14 -9.67 12.58 4.18
C GLY A 14 -8.83 11.87 3.11
N MET A 15 -7.57 12.29 2.91
CA MET A 15 -6.66 11.64 1.96
C MET A 15 -6.27 10.22 2.40
N ILE A 16 -6.06 9.99 3.71
CA ILE A 16 -5.78 8.66 4.25
C ILE A 16 -6.99 7.74 4.03
N LEU A 17 -8.20 8.22 4.28
CA LEU A 17 -9.43 7.45 4.09
C LEU A 17 -9.64 7.11 2.61
N LEU A 18 -9.39 8.04 1.69
CA LEU A 18 -9.39 7.78 0.26
C LEU A 18 -8.33 6.74 -0.14
N THR A 19 -7.13 6.83 0.42
CA THR A 19 -6.07 5.84 0.19
C THR A 19 -6.54 4.45 0.59
N ILE A 20 -7.15 4.29 1.76
CA ILE A 20 -7.68 3.01 2.26
C ILE A 20 -8.79 2.50 1.33
N LEU A 21 -9.73 3.35 0.93
CA LEU A 21 -10.84 2.99 0.07
C LEU A 21 -10.36 2.50 -1.31
N PHE A 22 -9.47 3.25 -1.95
CA PHE A 22 -8.88 2.84 -3.23
C PHE A 22 -7.99 1.61 -3.10
N THR A 23 -7.32 1.41 -1.96
CA THR A 23 -6.56 0.17 -1.70
C THR A 23 -7.51 -1.03 -1.59
N CYS A 24 -8.62 -0.91 -0.86
CA CYS A 24 -9.65 -1.95 -0.80
C CYS A 24 -10.16 -2.32 -2.20
N PHE A 25 -10.46 -1.31 -3.01
CA PHE A 25 -10.95 -1.50 -4.38
C PHE A 25 -9.90 -2.16 -5.28
N SER A 26 -8.64 -1.69 -5.24
CA SER A 26 -7.53 -2.28 -6.00
C SER A 26 -7.29 -3.75 -5.64
N VAL A 27 -7.27 -4.07 -4.34
CA VAL A 27 -7.08 -5.44 -3.85
C VAL A 27 -8.24 -6.34 -4.28
N TYR A 28 -9.48 -5.85 -4.23
CA TYR A 28 -10.64 -6.60 -4.72
C TYR A 28 -10.47 -6.97 -6.20
N LEU A 29 -10.13 -6.00 -7.06
CA LEU A 29 -9.93 -6.24 -8.49
C LEU A 29 -8.78 -7.23 -8.75
N GLU A 30 -7.67 -7.10 -8.03
CA GLU A 30 -6.52 -8.01 -8.17
C GLU A 30 -6.85 -9.45 -7.80
N LEU A 31 -7.68 -9.66 -6.77
CA LEU A 31 -8.09 -10.99 -6.34
C LEU A 31 -9.16 -11.61 -7.26
N GLU A 32 -9.78 -10.84 -8.16
CA GLU A 32 -10.67 -11.36 -9.20
C GLU A 32 -9.90 -11.91 -10.41
N VAL A 33 -8.72 -11.40 -10.72
CA VAL A 33 -7.91 -11.82 -11.88
C VAL A 33 -7.64 -13.34 -11.90
N PRO A 34 -7.22 -14.00 -10.80
CA PRO A 34 -7.00 -15.46 -10.78
C PRO A 34 -8.26 -16.27 -11.11
N THR A 35 -9.46 -15.74 -10.85
CA THR A 35 -10.71 -16.40 -11.18
C THR A 35 -10.87 -16.54 -12.69
N TYR A 36 -10.57 -15.47 -13.44
CA TYR A 36 -10.62 -15.49 -14.91
C TYR A 36 -9.49 -16.34 -15.52
N ILE A 37 -8.31 -16.37 -14.90
CA ILE A 37 -7.24 -17.28 -15.32
C ILE A 37 -7.70 -18.73 -15.20
N SER A 38 -8.36 -19.09 -14.09
CA SER A 38 -8.93 -20.44 -13.89
C SER A 38 -10.01 -20.77 -14.91
N GLU A 39 -10.87 -19.82 -15.25
CA GLU A 39 -11.91 -19.97 -16.27
C GLU A 39 -11.31 -20.20 -17.67
N ILE A 40 -10.33 -19.39 -18.07
CA ILE A 40 -9.61 -19.56 -19.34
C ILE A 40 -8.91 -20.92 -19.39
N THR A 41 -8.25 -21.34 -18.30
CA THR A 41 -7.55 -22.62 -18.23
C THR A 41 -8.52 -23.80 -18.37
N ALA A 42 -9.70 -23.71 -17.74
CA ALA A 42 -10.75 -24.73 -17.86
C ALA A 42 -11.28 -24.82 -19.29
N LEU A 43 -11.51 -23.69 -19.97
CA LEU A 43 -11.96 -23.66 -21.36
C LEU A 43 -10.93 -24.29 -22.31
N ILE A 44 -9.63 -24.01 -22.13
CA ILE A 44 -8.57 -24.62 -22.95
C ILE A 44 -8.49 -26.13 -22.75
N GLY A 45 -8.82 -26.61 -21.55
CA GLY A 45 -8.80 -28.06 -21.21
C GLY A 45 -9.99 -28.84 -21.80
N THR A 46 -11.04 -28.16 -22.29
CA THR A 46 -12.22 -28.83 -22.87
C THR A 46 -12.01 -29.04 -24.37
N PRO A 47 -12.12 -30.35 -24.86
CA PRO A 47 -12.02 -30.61 -26.29
C PRO A 47 -13.18 -29.98 -27.05
N GLY A 48 -12.88 -29.19 -28.09
CA GLY A 48 -13.90 -28.54 -28.93
C GLY A 48 -14.19 -27.08 -28.60
N THR A 49 -13.48 -26.46 -27.66
CA THR A 49 -13.63 -25.02 -27.36
C THR A 49 -13.16 -24.19 -28.54
N GLU A 50 -14.00 -23.29 -29.04
CA GLU A 50 -13.65 -22.34 -30.08
C GLU A 50 -12.84 -21.18 -29.51
N LEU A 51 -11.86 -20.69 -30.29
CA LEU A 51 -11.06 -19.50 -29.91
C LEU A 51 -11.95 -18.28 -29.58
N GLY A 52 -13.15 -18.21 -30.15
CA GLY A 52 -14.13 -17.16 -29.87
C GLY A 52 -14.57 -17.11 -28.41
N GLU A 53 -14.67 -18.23 -27.72
CA GLU A 53 -15.12 -18.30 -26.34
C GLU A 53 -14.08 -17.79 -25.33
N LEU A 54 -12.81 -17.81 -25.70
CA LEU A 54 -11.71 -17.31 -24.87
C LEU A 54 -11.65 -15.78 -24.80
N TRP A 55 -12.21 -15.07 -25.79
CA TRP A 55 -12.15 -13.61 -25.83
C TRP A 55 -12.93 -12.96 -24.69
N SER A 56 -14.08 -13.52 -24.30
CA SER A 56 -14.93 -12.96 -23.24
C SER A 56 -14.20 -12.87 -21.89
N PRO A 57 -13.68 -13.96 -21.32
CA PRO A 57 -12.95 -13.91 -20.06
C PRO A 57 -11.61 -13.14 -20.18
N ALA A 58 -10.94 -13.19 -21.34
CA ALA A 58 -9.68 -12.46 -21.57
C ALA A 58 -9.87 -10.95 -21.54
N ILE A 59 -10.91 -10.42 -22.19
CA ILE A 59 -11.23 -8.98 -22.20
C ILE A 59 -11.62 -8.52 -20.79
N LYS A 60 -12.42 -9.32 -20.06
CA LYS A 60 -12.78 -9.01 -18.66
C LYS A 60 -11.54 -8.96 -17.76
N MET A 61 -10.64 -9.93 -17.87
CA MET A 61 -9.39 -9.97 -17.12
C MET A 61 -8.51 -8.75 -17.42
N MET A 62 -8.40 -8.37 -18.72
CA MET A 62 -7.65 -7.19 -19.13
C MET A 62 -8.24 -5.90 -18.57
N GLY A 63 -9.57 -5.76 -18.64
CA GLY A 63 -10.30 -4.62 -18.06
C GLY A 63 -10.11 -4.48 -16.55
N LEU A 64 -10.22 -5.60 -15.82
CA LEU A 64 -10.00 -5.63 -14.37
C LEU A 64 -8.55 -5.27 -14.01
N SER A 65 -7.58 -5.81 -14.74
CA SER A 65 -6.16 -5.51 -14.53
C SER A 65 -5.84 -4.03 -14.78
N LEU A 66 -6.44 -3.44 -15.82
CA LEU A 66 -6.29 -2.02 -16.10
C LEU A 66 -6.91 -1.15 -15.00
N LEU A 67 -8.10 -1.50 -14.52
CA LEU A 67 -8.75 -0.80 -13.40
C LEU A 67 -7.95 -0.94 -12.10
N ALA A 68 -7.40 -2.11 -11.82
CA ALA A 68 -6.53 -2.34 -10.66
C ALA A 68 -5.26 -1.48 -10.75
N PHE A 69 -4.65 -1.41 -11.93
CA PHE A 69 -3.48 -0.56 -12.17
C PHE A 69 -3.79 0.93 -11.93
N LEU A 70 -4.87 1.45 -12.52
CA LEU A 70 -5.29 2.83 -12.31
C LEU A 70 -5.56 3.14 -10.85
N SER A 71 -6.25 2.24 -10.14
CA SER A 71 -6.52 2.37 -8.70
C SER A 71 -5.23 2.38 -7.90
N SER A 72 -4.24 1.55 -8.24
CA SER A 72 -2.93 1.50 -7.59
C SER A 72 -2.14 2.81 -7.78
N VAL A 73 -2.20 3.42 -8.96
CA VAL A 73 -1.60 4.74 -9.23
C VAL A 73 -2.23 5.82 -8.35
N ILE A 74 -3.56 5.80 -8.21
CA ILE A 74 -4.29 6.74 -7.35
C ILE A 74 -3.88 6.56 -5.88
N VAL A 75 -3.76 5.33 -5.40
CA VAL A 75 -3.27 5.01 -4.05
C VAL A 75 -1.87 5.59 -3.83
N GLY A 76 -0.95 5.37 -4.78
CA GLY A 76 0.40 5.92 -4.73
C GLY A 76 0.43 7.44 -4.65
N PHE A 77 -0.43 8.10 -5.44
CA PHE A 77 -0.54 9.55 -5.44
C PHE A 77 -1.01 10.10 -4.09
N PHE A 78 -2.09 9.57 -3.52
CA PHE A 78 -2.59 10.01 -2.22
C PHE A 78 -1.62 9.70 -1.09
N ALA A 79 -1.02 8.51 -1.06
CA ALA A 79 -0.02 8.14 -0.08
C ALA A 79 1.19 9.08 -0.10
N SER A 80 1.69 9.44 -1.28
CA SER A 80 2.79 10.39 -1.46
C SER A 80 2.42 11.80 -0.98
N ARG A 81 1.20 12.24 -1.26
CA ARG A 81 0.69 13.55 -0.81
C ARG A 81 0.61 13.62 0.72
N VAL A 82 0.09 12.59 1.37
CA VAL A 82 0.03 12.51 2.84
C VAL A 82 1.45 12.54 3.43
N ALA A 83 2.36 11.73 2.90
CA ALA A 83 3.74 11.68 3.34
C ALA A 83 4.46 13.04 3.16
N ALA A 84 4.27 13.71 2.01
CA ALA A 84 4.86 15.01 1.74
C ALA A 84 4.34 16.08 2.68
N SER A 85 3.02 16.13 2.94
CA SER A 85 2.41 17.08 3.88
C SER A 85 2.98 16.88 5.29
N TYR A 86 3.00 15.65 5.79
CA TYR A 86 3.58 15.31 7.08
C TYR A 86 5.05 15.74 7.19
N THR A 87 5.84 15.46 6.16
CA THR A 87 7.28 15.78 6.13
C THR A 87 7.53 17.28 6.08
N THR A 88 6.68 18.04 5.42
CA THR A 88 6.77 19.52 5.39
C THR A 88 6.60 20.09 6.78
N HIS A 89 5.64 19.61 7.55
CA HIS A 89 5.45 20.01 8.94
C HIS A 89 6.64 19.61 9.81
N LEU A 90 7.14 18.38 9.64
CA LEU A 90 8.32 17.90 10.38
C LEU A 90 9.56 18.75 10.08
N ARG A 91 9.77 19.11 8.81
CA ARG A 91 10.90 19.96 8.39
C ARG A 91 10.82 21.35 9.02
N SER A 92 9.65 21.96 9.00
CA SER A 92 9.42 23.27 9.64
C SER A 92 9.69 23.23 11.15
N ASP A 93 9.24 22.18 11.84
CA ASP A 93 9.46 22.02 13.27
C ASP A 93 10.95 21.86 13.63
N ILE A 94 11.67 21.05 12.85
CA ILE A 94 13.10 20.86 13.07
C ILE A 94 13.85 22.13 12.78
N PHE A 95 13.52 22.84 11.70
CA PHE A 95 14.14 24.09 11.35
C PHE A 95 13.95 25.16 12.45
N ASN A 96 12.71 25.35 12.92
CA ASN A 96 12.44 26.27 14.01
C ASN A 96 13.21 25.90 15.28
N ARG A 97 13.31 24.61 15.60
CA ARG A 97 14.05 24.14 16.79
C ARG A 97 15.55 24.36 16.65
N VAL A 98 16.11 24.26 15.44
CA VAL A 98 17.53 24.56 15.19
C VAL A 98 17.82 26.06 15.30
N LEU A 99 16.87 26.92 14.92
CA LEU A 99 16.99 28.36 15.10
C LEU A 99 17.03 28.78 16.58
N ASP A 100 16.35 28.01 17.43
CA ASP A 100 16.33 28.26 18.89
C ASP A 100 17.62 27.79 19.61
N TYR A 101 18.55 27.10 18.91
CA TYR A 101 19.78 26.62 19.49
C TYR A 101 20.75 27.75 19.81
N SER A 102 21.37 27.67 20.98
CA SER A 102 22.46 28.55 21.37
C SER A 102 23.74 28.29 20.55
N GLN A 103 24.63 29.27 20.48
CA GLN A 103 25.94 29.16 19.81
C GLN A 103 26.75 27.95 20.32
N THR A 104 26.62 27.60 21.58
CA THR A 104 27.29 26.46 22.20
C THR A 104 26.73 25.12 21.72
N GLU A 105 25.42 25.05 21.55
CA GLU A 105 24.75 23.84 21.05
C GLU A 105 25.05 23.61 19.57
N ILE A 106 25.05 24.67 18.73
CA ILE A 106 25.43 24.60 17.31
C ILE A 106 26.86 24.05 17.15
N LYS A 107 27.80 24.53 17.97
CA LYS A 107 29.19 24.05 17.95
C LYS A 107 29.30 22.56 18.34
N ARG A 108 28.43 22.08 19.24
CA ARG A 108 28.42 20.69 19.69
C ARG A 108 27.90 19.72 18.62
N PHE A 109 26.93 20.12 17.82
CA PHE A 109 26.31 19.23 16.80
C PHE A 109 26.98 19.29 15.43
N SER A 110 27.85 20.25 15.15
CA SER A 110 28.40 20.60 13.83
C SER A 110 27.36 20.95 12.76
N ILE A 111 27.63 21.95 11.97
CA ILE A 111 26.73 22.43 10.90
C ILE A 111 26.43 21.34 9.86
N PRO A 112 27.42 20.55 9.36
CA PRO A 112 27.16 19.49 8.42
C PRO A 112 26.19 18.41 8.94
N SER A 113 26.30 18.04 10.23
CA SER A 113 25.40 17.06 10.86
C SER A 113 23.96 17.59 10.93
N LEU A 114 23.77 18.84 11.30
CA LEU A 114 22.44 19.48 11.35
C LEU A 114 21.82 19.56 9.95
N LEU A 115 22.63 19.88 8.94
CA LEU A 115 22.18 19.95 7.56
C LEU A 115 21.71 18.57 7.05
N THR A 116 22.50 17.51 7.28
CA THR A 116 22.15 16.13 6.88
C THR A 116 20.85 15.68 7.55
N ARG A 117 20.66 15.95 8.83
CA ARG A 117 19.41 15.61 9.56
C ARG A 117 18.21 16.36 9.04
N THR A 118 18.39 17.64 8.66
CA THR A 118 17.29 18.49 8.16
C THR A 118 16.90 18.18 6.71
N THR A 119 17.77 17.54 5.94
CA THR A 119 17.54 17.24 4.52
C THR A 119 17.38 15.74 4.27
N ASN A 120 18.45 14.99 4.43
CA ASN A 120 18.49 13.58 4.03
C ASN A 120 17.65 12.67 4.95
N ASP A 121 17.78 12.81 6.26
CA ASP A 121 17.04 11.98 7.22
C ASP A 121 15.53 12.18 7.08
N ILE A 122 15.10 13.43 6.86
CA ILE A 122 13.67 13.73 6.63
C ILE A 122 13.18 13.11 5.33
N THR A 123 14.00 13.10 4.27
CA THR A 123 13.63 12.45 3.00
C THR A 123 13.49 10.94 3.17
N GLN A 124 14.36 10.31 3.96
CA GLN A 124 14.22 8.88 4.28
C GLN A 124 12.95 8.59 5.10
N ILE A 125 12.63 9.46 6.08
CA ILE A 125 11.36 9.37 6.83
C ILE A 125 10.17 9.48 5.88
N GLN A 126 10.20 10.37 4.89
CA GLN A 126 9.15 10.49 3.88
C GLN A 126 8.97 9.20 3.08
N MET A 127 10.07 8.59 2.62
CA MET A 127 10.01 7.32 1.88
C MET A 127 9.45 6.19 2.75
N LEU A 128 9.94 6.06 3.99
CA LEU A 128 9.43 5.07 4.94
C LEU A 128 7.95 5.27 5.24
N PHE A 129 7.49 6.52 5.36
CA PHE A 129 6.09 6.81 5.63
C PHE A 129 5.21 6.47 4.43
N THR A 130 5.66 6.79 3.20
CA THR A 130 4.94 6.46 1.96
C THR A 130 4.82 4.96 1.78
N MET A 131 5.95 4.23 1.89
CA MET A 131 5.96 2.76 1.76
C MET A 131 5.18 2.09 2.91
N GLY A 132 5.39 2.56 4.14
CA GLY A 132 4.71 2.04 5.32
C GLY A 132 3.20 2.17 5.21
N LEU A 133 2.70 3.33 4.77
CA LEU A 133 1.27 3.55 4.58
C LEU A 133 0.68 2.58 3.55
N GLN A 134 1.37 2.34 2.44
CA GLN A 134 0.92 1.41 1.40
C GLN A 134 0.95 -0.05 1.89
N VAL A 135 2.07 -0.51 2.44
CA VAL A 135 2.25 -1.90 2.87
C VAL A 135 1.36 -2.26 4.05
N VAL A 136 1.31 -1.38 5.08
CA VAL A 136 0.50 -1.61 6.29
C VAL A 136 -1.00 -1.58 5.98
N THR A 137 -1.42 -0.80 4.99
CA THR A 137 -2.83 -0.77 4.58
C THR A 137 -3.18 -1.96 3.70
N ARG A 138 -2.34 -2.29 2.70
CA ARG A 138 -2.61 -3.34 1.72
C ARG A 138 -2.55 -4.75 2.32
N GLY A 139 -1.59 -5.03 3.20
CA GLY A 139 -1.38 -6.36 3.76
C GLY A 139 -2.61 -6.93 4.49
N PRO A 140 -3.16 -6.25 5.50
CA PRO A 140 -4.36 -6.73 6.20
C PRO A 140 -5.59 -6.84 5.30
N ILE A 141 -5.81 -5.87 4.40
CA ILE A 141 -6.93 -5.89 3.46
C ILE A 141 -6.83 -7.11 2.56
N MET A 142 -5.66 -7.36 1.97
CA MET A 142 -5.43 -8.51 1.10
C MET A 142 -5.62 -9.83 1.85
N ALA A 143 -5.15 -9.93 3.11
CA ALA A 143 -5.34 -11.12 3.93
C ALA A 143 -6.82 -11.40 4.20
N ILE A 144 -7.60 -10.39 4.62
CA ILE A 144 -9.03 -10.54 4.90
C ILE A 144 -9.80 -10.98 3.64
N TRP A 145 -9.56 -10.32 2.51
CA TRP A 145 -10.24 -10.66 1.25
C TRP A 145 -9.83 -12.05 0.73
N ALA A 146 -8.55 -12.41 0.81
CA ALA A 146 -8.06 -13.72 0.38
C ALA A 146 -8.69 -14.84 1.23
N ILE A 147 -8.72 -14.68 2.55
CA ILE A 147 -9.37 -15.63 3.46
C ILE A 147 -10.87 -15.73 3.12
N GLY A 148 -11.56 -14.62 2.90
CA GLY A 148 -12.98 -14.62 2.53
C GLY A 148 -13.26 -15.37 1.23
N LYS A 149 -12.41 -15.22 0.20
CA LYS A 149 -12.53 -15.99 -1.08
C LYS A 149 -12.25 -17.48 -0.90
N ILE A 150 -11.33 -17.86 -0.03
CA ILE A 150 -10.99 -19.28 0.23
C ILE A 150 -12.12 -19.94 0.99
N LEU A 151 -12.69 -19.31 2.01
CA LEU A 151 -13.83 -19.82 2.78
C LEU A 151 -15.07 -20.10 1.91
N GLY A 152 -15.27 -19.31 0.85
CA GLY A 152 -16.38 -19.51 -0.10
C GLY A 152 -16.20 -20.61 -1.12
N LYS A 153 -14.99 -21.18 -1.27
CA LYS A 153 -14.70 -22.17 -2.34
C LYS A 153 -14.55 -23.62 -1.90
N SER A 154 -14.00 -23.94 -0.78
CA SER A 154 -14.01 -25.26 -0.13
C SER A 154 -13.15 -25.32 1.14
N GLU A 155 -13.51 -26.19 2.10
CA GLU A 155 -12.81 -26.37 3.38
C GLU A 155 -11.36 -26.90 3.23
N CYS A 156 -11.07 -27.56 2.11
CA CYS A 156 -9.76 -28.18 1.85
C CYS A 156 -8.61 -27.14 1.72
N TRP A 157 -8.89 -25.93 1.26
CA TRP A 157 -7.87 -24.87 1.07
C TRP A 157 -7.47 -24.16 2.38
N LEU A 158 -8.31 -24.25 3.41
CA LEU A 158 -7.99 -23.68 4.73
C LEU A 158 -6.74 -24.33 5.33
N TRP A 159 -6.58 -25.63 5.19
CA TRP A 159 -5.40 -26.35 5.67
C TRP A 159 -4.12 -25.87 4.99
N ALA A 160 -4.15 -25.57 3.69
CA ALA A 160 -2.99 -25.06 2.97
C ALA A 160 -2.54 -23.68 3.52
N VAL A 161 -3.49 -22.81 3.86
CA VAL A 161 -3.19 -21.50 4.47
C VAL A 161 -2.61 -21.66 5.88
N VAL A 162 -3.20 -22.56 6.70
CA VAL A 162 -2.71 -22.83 8.05
C VAL A 162 -1.29 -23.40 8.02
N VAL A 163 -1.02 -24.36 7.12
CA VAL A 163 0.32 -24.91 6.93
C VAL A 163 1.31 -23.86 6.47
N ALA A 164 0.94 -23.01 5.51
CA ALA A 164 1.81 -21.93 5.02
C ALA A 164 2.16 -20.91 6.11
N VAL A 165 1.20 -20.57 7.00
CA VAL A 165 1.43 -19.68 8.14
C VAL A 165 2.34 -20.33 9.17
N ILE A 166 2.13 -21.61 9.50
CA ILE A 166 2.95 -22.33 10.48
C ILE A 166 4.39 -22.51 9.97
N VAL A 167 4.58 -22.81 8.69
CA VAL A 167 5.92 -22.96 8.09
C VAL A 167 6.68 -21.64 8.02
N LYS A 168 5.98 -20.51 7.91
CA LYS A 168 6.61 -19.20 7.81
C LYS A 168 6.97 -18.58 9.17
N TYR A 169 6.36 -19.06 10.25
CA TYR A 169 6.63 -18.62 11.63
C TYR A 169 6.97 -19.84 12.51
N PRO A 170 8.21 -20.40 12.37
CA PRO A 170 8.69 -21.44 13.27
C PRO A 170 8.94 -20.88 14.70
#